data_0fcc9e766af5b3c5026a686466535d69
#
_entry.id   0fcc9e766af5b3c5026a686466535d69
#
_cell.length_a   1.000
_cell.length_b   1.000
_cell.length_c   1.000
_cell.angle_alpha   90.00
_cell.angle_beta   90.00
_cell.angle_gamma   90.00
#
_symmetry.space_group_name_H-M   'P 1'
#
loop_
_entity.id
_entity.type
_entity.pdbx_description
1 polymer ?
#
loop_
_entity_poly.entity_id
_entity_poly.type
_entity_poly.pdbx_seq_one_letter_code
_entity_poly.pdbx_strand_id
1 'polypeptide(L)'
;YQGITLKILVSHEPLTVTDEIRNELLMTPEEIKEYIYHSWYKYTQGDKAGLHPYEGETHLEYTGPRPPYKLLDVEDKYSWIKTPRWKQEPMEVGPLARLIVAYAAGKEPQKSIVDETLRQLDLPVDALFSTLGRTAARGLECRMAADWALEFFNQLIKNLENGDSRMANSAEWERENWPDHEQGVGLAEAPRGALAHFIVIDKNRVKNYQMVVPTTWNASPRDENGVLSAYESALIGTPIYDPKIHSFDPCLACAVHLYDEEGKYVHQVDTF
;
A
#
# COMPACT_ATOMS: atom_id res chain seq x y z
N TYR A 1 6.80 6.13 -14.23
CA TYR A 1 6.61 6.31 -12.78
C TYR A 1 7.09 5.03 -12.11
N GLN A 2 8.28 5.05 -11.56
CA GLN A 2 8.74 3.98 -10.68
C GLN A 2 8.09 4.23 -9.32
N GLY A 3 7.41 3.23 -8.78
CA GLY A 3 6.69 3.30 -7.52
C GLY A 3 7.58 3.81 -6.40
N ILE A 4 7.10 4.81 -5.69
CA ILE A 4 7.82 5.48 -4.63
C ILE A 4 7.04 5.29 -3.34
N THR A 5 7.63 4.61 -2.38
CA THR A 5 7.04 4.34 -1.08
C THR A 5 7.80 5.10 0.00
N LEU A 6 7.11 5.72 0.92
CA LEU A 6 7.71 6.45 2.02
C LEU A 6 7.88 5.53 3.24
N LYS A 7 9.10 5.48 3.77
CA LYS A 7 9.34 5.01 5.13
C LYS A 7 8.84 6.08 6.10
N ILE A 8 7.61 5.97 6.57
CA ILE A 8 7.19 6.71 7.74
C ILE A 8 7.63 5.89 8.94
N LEU A 9 8.79 6.25 9.49
CA LEU A 9 9.10 5.89 10.86
C LEU A 9 8.01 6.52 11.74
N VAL A 10 7.24 5.69 12.40
CA VAL A 10 6.39 6.10 13.51
C VAL A 10 7.31 6.43 14.69
N SER A 11 8.18 7.43 14.53
CA SER A 11 8.93 8.03 15.60
C SER A 11 8.30 9.38 15.89
N HIS A 12 8.15 9.71 17.16
CA HIS A 12 7.66 11.01 17.61
C HIS A 12 8.65 12.16 17.31
N GLU A 13 9.67 11.93 16.50
CA GLU A 13 10.65 12.94 16.13
C GLU A 13 10.32 13.54 14.75
N PRO A 14 10.50 14.86 14.58
CA PRO A 14 10.23 15.52 13.31
C PRO A 14 11.14 14.95 12.21
N LEU A 15 10.55 14.60 11.10
CA LEU A 15 11.25 14.04 9.93
C LEU A 15 12.04 15.17 9.26
N THR A 16 13.34 15.23 9.49
CA THR A 16 14.23 16.09 8.72
C THR A 16 14.51 15.41 7.39
N VAL A 17 14.06 16.01 6.28
CA VAL A 17 14.33 15.52 4.94
C VAL A 17 15.82 15.68 4.62
N THR A 18 16.60 14.63 4.79
CA THR A 18 18.03 14.59 4.48
C THR A 18 18.29 14.07 3.08
N ASP A 19 19.51 14.33 2.53
CA ASP A 19 19.92 13.77 1.24
C ASP A 19 19.99 12.22 1.26
N GLU A 20 20.18 11.61 2.41
CA GLU A 20 20.11 10.16 2.60
C GLU A 20 18.70 9.63 2.31
N ILE A 21 17.67 10.31 2.81
CA ILE A 21 16.26 9.98 2.53
C ILE A 21 15.97 10.06 1.02
N ARG A 22 16.53 11.02 0.30
CA ARG A 22 16.35 11.16 -1.16
C ARG A 22 16.85 9.97 -1.95
N ASN A 23 17.92 9.31 -1.49
CA ASN A 23 18.55 8.20 -2.20
C ASN A 23 17.97 6.82 -1.78
N GLU A 24 17.36 6.72 -0.60
CA GLU A 24 16.80 5.48 -0.06
C GLU A 24 15.31 5.27 -0.35
N LEU A 25 14.64 6.24 -0.96
CA LEU A 25 13.19 6.26 -1.10
C LEU A 25 12.62 5.42 -2.26
N LEU A 26 13.48 4.84 -3.10
CA LEU A 26 13.04 3.95 -4.18
C LEU A 26 12.96 2.52 -3.66
N MET A 27 11.73 2.04 -3.46
CA MET A 27 11.52 0.65 -3.08
C MET A 27 11.92 -0.29 -4.21
N THR A 28 12.88 -1.17 -3.92
CA THR A 28 13.30 -2.24 -4.82
C THR A 28 12.43 -3.48 -4.56
N PRO A 29 11.78 -4.04 -5.59
CA PRO A 29 10.89 -5.20 -5.42
C PRO A 29 11.59 -6.41 -4.81
N GLU A 30 12.90 -6.55 -5.04
CA GLU A 30 13.73 -7.66 -4.57
C GLU A 30 13.87 -7.71 -3.04
N GLU A 31 13.63 -6.58 -2.36
CA GLU A 31 13.76 -6.47 -0.91
C GLU A 31 12.42 -6.58 -0.17
N ILE A 32 11.33 -6.84 -0.92
CA ILE A 32 10.00 -7.05 -0.34
C ILE A 32 9.90 -8.47 0.19
N LYS A 33 9.49 -8.61 1.44
CA LYS A 33 9.11 -9.87 2.05
C LYS A 33 7.74 -9.79 2.66
N GLU A 34 6.95 -10.85 2.53
CA GLU A 34 5.66 -10.99 3.18
C GLU A 34 5.76 -11.98 4.34
N TYR A 35 5.31 -11.55 5.51
CA TYR A 35 5.22 -12.35 6.72
C TYR A 35 3.76 -12.76 6.95
N ILE A 36 3.54 -13.90 7.61
CA ILE A 36 2.21 -14.44 7.85
C ILE A 36 1.98 -14.85 9.32
N TYR A 37 2.88 -14.45 10.21
CA TYR A 37 2.86 -14.88 11.61
C TYR A 37 1.50 -14.63 12.28
N HIS A 38 0.92 -13.43 12.07
CA HIS A 38 -0.40 -13.06 12.56
C HIS A 38 -1.52 -13.13 11.50
N SER A 39 -1.25 -13.74 10.35
CA SER A 39 -2.22 -13.87 9.25
C SER A 39 -2.78 -15.28 9.17
N TRP A 40 -4.07 -15.43 8.81
CA TRP A 40 -4.73 -16.72 8.65
C TRP A 40 -4.27 -17.48 7.40
N TYR A 41 -2.96 -17.57 7.26
CA TYR A 41 -2.27 -18.30 6.21
C TYR A 41 -1.14 -19.13 6.79
N LYS A 42 -0.66 -20.09 6.01
CA LYS A 42 0.59 -20.80 6.24
C LYS A 42 1.39 -20.90 4.97
N TYR A 43 2.68 -20.94 5.11
CA TYR A 43 3.62 -21.26 4.05
C TYR A 43 4.04 -22.72 4.10
N THR A 44 4.26 -23.33 2.92
CA THR A 44 4.83 -24.70 2.85
C THR A 44 6.19 -24.77 3.54
N GLN A 45 6.96 -23.65 3.51
CA GLN A 45 8.29 -23.53 4.10
C GLN A 45 8.28 -23.22 5.61
N GLY A 46 7.09 -22.99 6.20
CA GLY A 46 6.90 -22.59 7.60
C GLY A 46 6.69 -21.10 7.80
N ASP A 47 5.96 -20.74 8.85
CA ASP A 47 5.33 -19.41 9.03
C ASP A 47 6.24 -18.36 9.68
N LYS A 48 7.44 -18.73 10.14
CA LYS A 48 8.34 -17.84 10.90
C LYS A 48 9.27 -16.98 10.04
N ALA A 49 9.41 -17.31 8.76
CA ALA A 49 10.27 -16.57 7.85
C ALA A 49 9.45 -15.73 6.89
N GLY A 50 9.82 -14.47 6.71
CA GLY A 50 9.30 -13.67 5.60
C GLY A 50 9.81 -14.20 4.28
N LEU A 51 8.90 -14.45 3.34
CA LEU A 51 9.25 -14.95 2.01
C LEU A 51 9.06 -13.86 0.97
N HIS A 52 9.93 -13.85 -0.03
CA HIS A 52 9.73 -13.02 -1.21
C HIS A 52 8.45 -13.48 -1.94
N PRO A 53 7.64 -12.58 -2.53
CA PRO A 53 6.40 -12.97 -3.21
C PRO A 53 6.57 -14.00 -4.33
N TYR A 54 7.74 -14.13 -4.93
CA TYR A 54 8.04 -15.21 -5.89
C TYR A 54 8.14 -16.61 -5.24
N GLU A 55 8.49 -16.66 -3.95
CA GLU A 55 8.77 -17.91 -3.23
C GLU A 55 7.61 -18.36 -2.36
N GLY A 56 6.78 -17.42 -1.90
CA GLY A 56 5.73 -17.66 -0.93
C GLY A 56 4.52 -18.38 -1.53
N GLU A 57 4.46 -19.69 -1.39
CA GLU A 57 3.25 -20.45 -1.68
C GLU A 57 2.30 -20.41 -0.47
N THR A 58 1.20 -19.67 -0.62
CA THR A 58 0.29 -19.34 0.47
C THR A 58 -0.91 -20.29 0.51
N HIS A 59 -1.14 -20.93 1.66
CA HIS A 59 -2.32 -21.76 1.93
C HIS A 59 -3.18 -21.12 3.02
N LEU A 60 -4.49 -21.31 2.94
CA LEU A 60 -5.43 -20.84 3.96
C LEU A 60 -5.27 -21.63 5.26
N GLU A 61 -5.26 -20.92 6.40
CA GLU A 61 -5.24 -21.50 7.74
C GLU A 61 -6.03 -20.60 8.70
N TYR A 62 -7.36 -20.72 8.66
CA TYR A 62 -8.22 -19.95 9.53
C TYR A 62 -8.29 -20.54 10.93
N THR A 63 -7.72 -19.85 11.89
CA THR A 63 -7.76 -20.18 13.33
C THR A 63 -8.62 -19.19 14.13
N GLY A 64 -9.21 -18.20 13.47
CA GLY A 64 -9.95 -17.12 14.11
C GLY A 64 -11.30 -17.51 14.72
N PRO A 65 -12.07 -16.55 15.23
CA PRO A 65 -13.32 -16.77 15.93
C PRO A 65 -14.35 -17.53 15.08
N ARG A 66 -15.05 -18.45 15.75
CA ARG A 66 -16.21 -19.15 15.19
C ARG A 66 -17.46 -18.78 15.98
N PRO A 67 -18.67 -18.85 15.37
CA PRO A 67 -19.90 -18.60 16.13
C PRO A 67 -20.06 -19.51 17.36
N PRO A 68 -20.54 -18.99 18.50
CA PRO A 68 -20.73 -17.59 18.80
C PRO A 68 -19.37 -16.86 18.88
N TYR A 69 -19.23 -15.76 18.15
CA TYR A 69 -17.95 -15.05 18.06
C TYR A 69 -17.47 -14.61 19.45
N LYS A 70 -16.23 -15.00 19.76
CA LYS A 70 -15.50 -14.52 20.93
C LYS A 70 -14.46 -13.50 20.48
N LEU A 71 -13.88 -12.79 21.42
CA LEU A 71 -12.76 -11.89 21.17
C LEU A 71 -11.65 -12.62 20.39
N LEU A 72 -11.02 -11.88 19.47
CA LEU A 72 -9.84 -12.35 18.77
C LEU A 72 -8.69 -12.52 19.76
N ASP A 73 -7.96 -13.62 19.64
CA ASP A 73 -6.65 -13.73 20.27
C ASP A 73 -5.64 -12.99 19.41
N VAL A 74 -5.31 -11.76 19.82
CA VAL A 74 -4.37 -10.89 19.09
C VAL A 74 -2.93 -11.36 19.22
N GLU A 75 -2.62 -12.29 20.10
CA GLU A 75 -1.29 -12.90 20.19
C GLU A 75 -1.08 -14.04 19.18
N ASP A 76 -2.18 -14.59 18.65
CA ASP A 76 -2.18 -15.57 17.56
C ASP A 76 -2.48 -14.90 16.20
N LYS A 77 -3.05 -15.64 15.27
CA LYS A 77 -3.47 -15.12 13.94
C LYS A 77 -4.80 -14.37 14.07
N TYR A 78 -4.85 -13.13 13.59
CA TYR A 78 -6.03 -12.27 13.73
C TYR A 78 -6.43 -11.51 12.46
N SER A 79 -5.72 -11.72 11.34
CA SER A 79 -5.96 -10.96 10.11
C SER A 79 -6.00 -11.85 8.86
N TRP A 80 -6.77 -11.43 7.85
CA TRP A 80 -6.72 -11.98 6.49
C TRP A 80 -5.64 -11.34 5.63
N ILE A 81 -4.91 -10.34 6.14
CA ILE A 81 -3.92 -9.59 5.40
C ILE A 81 -2.54 -10.10 5.77
N LYS A 82 -1.68 -10.35 4.80
CA LYS A 82 -0.26 -10.62 5.03
C LYS A 82 0.47 -9.35 5.48
N THR A 83 1.66 -9.52 6.00
CA THR A 83 2.49 -8.44 6.55
C THR A 83 3.68 -8.18 5.62
N PRO A 84 3.54 -7.30 4.62
CA PRO A 84 4.67 -6.92 3.79
C PRO A 84 5.62 -6.01 4.57
N ARG A 85 6.91 -6.21 4.31
CA ARG A 85 8.01 -5.39 4.81
C ARG A 85 9.00 -5.13 3.67
N TRP A 86 9.53 -3.93 3.63
CA TRP A 86 10.64 -3.58 2.77
C TRP A 86 11.87 -3.35 3.64
N LYS A 87 12.96 -4.09 3.38
CA LYS A 87 14.14 -4.10 4.26
C LYS A 87 13.79 -4.33 5.74
N GLN A 88 12.82 -5.20 5.99
CA GLN A 88 12.27 -5.54 7.31
C GLN A 88 11.53 -4.39 8.02
N GLU A 89 11.22 -3.32 7.34
CA GLU A 89 10.53 -2.16 7.88
C GLU A 89 9.08 -2.06 7.37
N PRO A 90 8.13 -1.62 8.20
CA PRO A 90 6.78 -1.30 7.76
C PRO A 90 6.79 -0.03 6.91
N MET A 91 5.93 0.01 5.90
CA MET A 91 5.78 1.15 5.01
C MET A 91 4.37 1.70 5.05
N GLU A 92 4.23 3.01 5.14
CA GLU A 92 2.99 3.68 4.75
C GLU A 92 3.04 3.98 3.26
N VAL A 93 1.98 3.67 2.54
CA VAL A 93 1.83 3.95 1.12
C VAL A 93 0.57 4.77 0.87
N GLY A 94 0.52 5.50 -0.24
CA GLY A 94 -0.67 6.27 -0.61
C GLY A 94 -0.37 7.70 -1.00
N PRO A 95 -1.40 8.54 -1.08
CA PRO A 95 -1.27 9.94 -1.52
C PRO A 95 -0.23 10.74 -0.74
N LEU A 96 -0.23 10.63 0.59
CA LEU A 96 0.76 11.32 1.42
C LEU A 96 2.18 10.84 1.10
N ALA A 97 2.39 9.53 1.05
CA ALA A 97 3.70 8.94 0.75
C ALA A 97 4.25 9.44 -0.60
N ARG A 98 3.43 9.35 -1.68
CA ARG A 98 3.80 9.84 -3.01
C ARG A 98 4.17 11.32 -3.00
N LEU A 99 3.33 12.12 -2.36
CA LEU A 99 3.51 13.58 -2.32
C LEU A 99 4.79 13.97 -1.58
N ILE A 100 5.04 13.38 -0.40
CA ILE A 100 6.23 13.66 0.42
C ILE A 100 7.51 13.20 -0.27
N VAL A 101 7.50 12.01 -0.86
CA VAL A 101 8.67 11.50 -1.58
C VAL A 101 8.99 12.36 -2.79
N ALA A 102 7.98 12.72 -3.59
CA ALA A 102 8.18 13.62 -4.73
C ALA A 102 8.66 15.02 -4.29
N TYR A 103 8.10 15.54 -3.20
CA TYR A 103 8.52 16.79 -2.58
C TYR A 103 9.99 16.74 -2.15
N ALA A 104 10.38 15.71 -1.40
CA ALA A 104 11.75 15.51 -0.93
C ALA A 104 12.74 15.35 -2.09
N ALA A 105 12.32 14.67 -3.16
CA ALA A 105 13.11 14.50 -4.38
C ALA A 105 13.12 15.74 -5.28
N GLY A 106 12.46 16.84 -4.90
CA GLY A 106 12.37 18.08 -5.68
C GLY A 106 11.62 17.93 -7.01
N LYS A 107 10.67 16.96 -7.08
CA LYS A 107 9.91 16.70 -8.32
C LYS A 107 8.76 17.70 -8.49
N GLU A 108 8.63 18.20 -9.72
CA GLU A 108 7.51 19.04 -10.12
C GLU A 108 6.41 18.21 -10.80
N PRO A 109 5.13 18.57 -10.66
CA PRO A 109 4.60 19.76 -9.97
C PRO A 109 4.40 19.59 -8.45
N GLN A 110 4.70 18.42 -7.88
CA GLN A 110 4.41 18.10 -6.48
C GLN A 110 5.05 19.08 -5.50
N LYS A 111 6.34 19.42 -5.74
CA LYS A 111 7.06 20.35 -4.86
C LYS A 111 6.38 21.71 -4.81
N SER A 112 6.12 22.32 -5.96
CA SER A 112 5.49 23.64 -6.04
C SER A 112 4.09 23.66 -5.42
N ILE A 113 3.28 22.62 -5.63
CA ILE A 113 1.92 22.53 -5.08
C ILE A 113 1.96 22.41 -3.55
N VAL A 114 2.88 21.62 -2.98
CA VAL A 114 3.06 21.50 -1.54
C VAL A 114 3.53 22.82 -0.94
N ASP A 115 4.59 23.43 -1.48
CA ASP A 115 5.14 24.69 -1.00
C ASP A 115 4.06 25.80 -1.01
N GLU A 116 3.29 25.90 -2.09
CA GLU A 116 2.20 26.87 -2.19
C GLU A 116 1.11 26.61 -1.13
N THR A 117 0.69 25.37 -0.97
CA THR A 117 -0.37 25.01 -0.04
C THR A 117 0.05 25.30 1.42
N LEU A 118 1.25 24.88 1.79
CA LEU A 118 1.75 25.09 3.16
C LEU A 118 1.92 26.59 3.44
N ARG A 119 2.41 27.37 2.45
CA ARG A 119 2.53 28.83 2.58
C ARG A 119 1.18 29.53 2.75
N GLN A 120 0.15 29.09 1.99
CA GLN A 120 -1.20 29.67 2.08
C GLN A 120 -1.88 29.40 3.42
N LEU A 121 -1.60 28.24 4.03
CA LEU A 121 -2.16 27.82 5.29
C LEU A 121 -1.30 28.21 6.51
N ASP A 122 -0.13 28.79 6.26
CA ASP A 122 0.87 29.11 7.31
C ASP A 122 1.23 27.88 8.16
N LEU A 123 1.49 26.75 7.49
CA LEU A 123 1.77 25.46 8.14
C LEU A 123 3.18 24.97 7.78
N PRO A 124 3.87 24.31 8.75
CA PRO A 124 5.12 23.62 8.45
C PRO A 124 4.85 22.30 7.69
N VAL A 125 5.87 21.74 7.03
CA VAL A 125 5.76 20.50 6.29
C VAL A 125 5.33 19.32 7.16
N ASP A 126 5.69 19.32 8.43
CA ASP A 126 5.32 18.28 9.40
C ASP A 126 3.82 18.17 9.64
N ALA A 127 3.05 19.23 9.37
CA ALA A 127 1.59 19.20 9.46
C ALA A 127 0.95 18.19 8.47
N LEU A 128 1.67 17.80 7.40
CA LEU A 128 1.22 16.79 6.46
C LEU A 128 1.17 15.38 7.09
N PHE A 129 1.95 15.11 8.14
CA PHE A 129 1.96 13.83 8.85
C PHE A 129 0.82 13.70 9.87
N SER A 130 -0.38 14.06 9.43
CA SER A 130 -1.59 14.04 10.26
C SER A 130 -2.77 13.46 9.48
N THR A 131 -3.89 13.20 10.19
CA THR A 131 -5.15 12.79 9.57
C THR A 131 -5.62 13.78 8.49
N LEU A 132 -5.59 15.08 8.81
CA LEU A 132 -5.96 16.13 7.86
C LEU A 132 -4.93 16.24 6.74
N GLY A 133 -3.64 16.08 7.03
CA GLY A 133 -2.58 16.10 6.04
C GLY A 133 -2.71 14.97 5.01
N ARG A 134 -3.06 13.75 5.41
CA ARG A 134 -3.37 12.65 4.48
C ARG A 134 -4.55 12.97 3.57
N THR A 135 -5.61 13.56 4.15
CA THR A 135 -6.78 13.98 3.38
C THR A 135 -6.44 15.11 2.41
N ALA A 136 -5.66 16.10 2.87
CA ALA A 136 -5.17 17.19 2.02
C ALA A 136 -4.29 16.67 0.88
N ALA A 137 -3.37 15.75 1.15
CA ALA A 137 -2.53 15.13 0.12
C ALA A 137 -3.36 14.47 -0.99
N ARG A 138 -4.43 13.76 -0.62
CA ARG A 138 -5.38 13.17 -1.60
C ARG A 138 -6.09 14.26 -2.42
N GLY A 139 -6.49 15.36 -1.78
CA GLY A 139 -7.09 16.51 -2.49
C GLY A 139 -6.13 17.15 -3.48
N LEU A 140 -4.86 17.29 -3.11
CA LEU A 140 -3.82 17.80 -4.01
C LEU A 140 -3.54 16.85 -5.19
N GLU A 141 -3.56 15.54 -4.95
CA GLU A 141 -3.48 14.56 -6.04
C GLU A 141 -4.68 14.62 -6.98
N CYS A 142 -5.90 14.80 -6.47
CA CYS A 142 -7.08 14.98 -7.32
C CYS A 142 -6.93 16.21 -8.24
N ARG A 143 -6.38 17.32 -7.72
CA ARG A 143 -6.07 18.51 -8.54
C ARG A 143 -5.07 18.16 -9.65
N MET A 144 -3.94 17.54 -9.32
CA MET A 144 -2.93 17.14 -10.31
C MET A 144 -3.50 16.15 -11.33
N ALA A 145 -4.31 15.19 -10.89
CA ALA A 145 -4.93 14.21 -11.78
C ALA A 145 -5.88 14.87 -12.81
N ALA A 146 -6.58 15.94 -12.43
CA ALA A 146 -7.41 16.69 -13.37
C ALA A 146 -6.56 17.37 -14.45
N ASP A 147 -5.43 17.96 -14.07
CA ASP A 147 -4.50 18.59 -15.04
C ASP A 147 -3.89 17.52 -15.98
N TRP A 148 -3.44 16.38 -15.45
CA TRP A 148 -2.92 15.26 -16.25
C TRP A 148 -3.98 14.64 -17.16
N ALA A 149 -5.24 14.56 -16.71
CA ALA A 149 -6.31 14.04 -17.57
C ALA A 149 -6.48 14.86 -18.84
N LEU A 150 -6.39 16.19 -18.74
CA LEU A 150 -6.43 17.07 -19.90
C LEU A 150 -5.19 16.90 -20.80
N GLU A 151 -4.01 16.77 -20.20
CA GLU A 151 -2.76 16.51 -20.94
C GLU A 151 -2.84 15.18 -21.71
N PHE A 152 -3.24 14.09 -21.06
CA PHE A 152 -3.38 12.77 -21.69
C PHE A 152 -4.46 12.78 -22.76
N PHE A 153 -5.57 13.48 -22.56
CA PHE A 153 -6.58 13.63 -23.59
C PHE A 153 -6.00 14.30 -24.83
N ASN A 154 -5.27 15.40 -24.67
CA ASN A 154 -4.62 16.08 -25.80
C ASN A 154 -3.58 15.18 -26.49
N GLN A 155 -2.84 14.36 -25.72
CA GLN A 155 -1.91 13.39 -26.29
C GLN A 155 -2.63 12.30 -27.09
N LEU A 156 -3.76 11.81 -26.58
CA LEU A 156 -4.60 10.84 -27.31
C LEU A 156 -5.05 11.40 -28.66
N ILE A 157 -5.54 12.63 -28.70
CA ILE A 157 -5.94 13.29 -29.96
C ILE A 157 -4.78 13.33 -30.95
N LYS A 158 -3.58 13.76 -30.49
CA LYS A 158 -2.37 13.78 -31.32
C LYS A 158 -1.99 12.40 -31.86
N ASN A 159 -2.10 11.36 -31.03
CA ASN A 159 -1.81 9.98 -31.46
C ASN A 159 -2.79 9.54 -32.58
N LEU A 160 -4.09 9.83 -32.42
CA LEU A 160 -5.10 9.53 -33.43
C LEU A 160 -4.87 10.32 -34.73
N GLU A 161 -4.53 11.60 -34.66
CA GLU A 161 -4.17 12.43 -35.82
C GLU A 161 -2.96 11.86 -36.57
N ASN A 162 -2.01 11.25 -35.86
CA ASN A 162 -0.83 10.61 -36.44
C ASN A 162 -1.10 9.17 -36.92
N GLY A 163 -2.37 8.69 -36.85
CA GLY A 163 -2.77 7.35 -37.28
C GLY A 163 -2.47 6.24 -36.27
N ASP A 164 -2.04 6.57 -35.05
CA ASP A 164 -1.85 5.58 -33.98
C ASP A 164 -3.16 5.39 -33.19
N SER A 165 -3.88 4.34 -33.53
CA SER A 165 -5.13 3.95 -32.88
C SER A 165 -4.97 2.70 -32.01
N ARG A 166 -3.76 2.26 -31.72
CA ARG A 166 -3.50 1.07 -30.92
C ARG A 166 -4.02 1.25 -29.50
N MET A 167 -4.81 0.31 -29.02
CA MET A 167 -5.37 0.30 -27.66
C MET A 167 -4.82 -0.83 -26.78
N ALA A 168 -4.12 -1.78 -27.39
CA ALA A 168 -3.60 -2.95 -26.68
C ALA A 168 -2.38 -3.53 -27.41
N ASN A 169 -1.53 -4.23 -26.66
CA ASN A 169 -0.48 -5.10 -27.17
C ASN A 169 -0.98 -6.55 -27.13
N SER A 170 -1.81 -6.94 -28.11
CA SER A 170 -2.47 -8.25 -28.12
C SER A 170 -1.52 -9.41 -28.45
N ALA A 171 -0.32 -9.13 -28.94
CA ALA A 171 0.66 -10.19 -29.23
C ALA A 171 1.07 -10.98 -27.98
N GLU A 172 1.08 -10.31 -26.83
CA GLU A 172 1.43 -10.92 -25.53
C GLU A 172 0.27 -11.72 -24.89
N TRP A 173 -0.95 -11.70 -25.51
CA TRP A 173 -2.10 -12.41 -24.95
C TRP A 173 -2.10 -13.89 -25.35
N GLU A 174 -1.43 -14.21 -26.46
CA GLU A 174 -1.35 -15.59 -26.95
C GLU A 174 -0.37 -16.39 -26.09
N ARG A 175 -0.87 -17.50 -25.55
CA ARG A 175 -0.10 -18.33 -24.63
C ARG A 175 1.19 -18.89 -25.26
N GLU A 176 1.19 -19.11 -26.55
CA GLU A 176 2.35 -19.57 -27.32
C GLU A 176 3.51 -18.58 -27.29
N ASN A 177 3.23 -17.30 -27.01
CA ASN A 177 4.23 -16.24 -26.89
C ASN A 177 4.77 -16.11 -25.45
N TRP A 178 4.23 -16.87 -24.50
CA TRP A 178 4.71 -16.84 -23.13
C TRP A 178 6.01 -17.65 -22.99
N PRO A 179 6.93 -17.19 -22.13
CA PRO A 179 8.14 -17.95 -21.84
C PRO A 179 7.83 -19.26 -21.11
N ASP A 180 8.67 -20.28 -21.34
CA ASP A 180 8.53 -21.56 -20.63
C ASP A 180 8.77 -21.42 -19.13
N HIS A 181 9.79 -20.62 -18.74
CA HIS A 181 10.17 -20.36 -17.36
C HIS A 181 10.58 -18.91 -17.23
N GLU A 182 9.88 -18.14 -16.42
CA GLU A 182 10.19 -16.73 -16.21
C GLU A 182 9.58 -16.21 -14.88
N GLN A 183 10.18 -15.14 -14.39
CA GLN A 183 9.65 -14.35 -13.28
C GLN A 183 9.48 -12.91 -13.74
N GLY A 184 8.36 -12.31 -13.39
CA GLY A 184 8.07 -10.92 -13.74
C GLY A 184 7.43 -10.16 -12.58
N VAL A 185 7.72 -8.87 -12.51
CA VAL A 185 7.07 -7.95 -11.57
C VAL A 185 6.50 -6.76 -12.30
N GLY A 186 5.24 -6.46 -12.03
CA GLY A 186 4.56 -5.23 -12.46
C GLY A 186 4.37 -4.31 -11.26
N LEU A 187 4.84 -3.07 -11.38
CA LEU A 187 4.71 -2.04 -10.36
C LEU A 187 3.80 -0.93 -10.83
N ALA A 188 2.91 -0.47 -9.97
CA ALA A 188 2.04 0.67 -10.23
C ALA A 188 1.74 1.43 -8.94
N GLU A 189 1.44 2.71 -9.09
CA GLU A 189 0.83 3.50 -8.02
C GLU A 189 -0.68 3.53 -8.24
N ALA A 190 -1.39 2.76 -7.46
CA ALA A 190 -2.84 2.80 -7.39
C ALA A 190 -3.31 4.02 -6.57
N PRO A 191 -4.59 4.43 -6.63
CA PRO A 191 -5.08 5.56 -5.84
C PRO A 191 -4.70 5.48 -4.36
N ARG A 192 -4.72 4.28 -3.79
CA ARG A 192 -4.40 4.03 -2.37
C ARG A 192 -2.93 3.77 -2.07
N GLY A 193 -2.08 3.68 -3.09
CA GLY A 193 -0.63 3.55 -2.90
C GLY A 193 0.05 2.50 -3.77
N ALA A 194 1.23 2.08 -3.34
CA ALA A 194 2.10 1.15 -4.04
C ALA A 194 1.44 -0.22 -4.25
N LEU A 195 1.42 -0.66 -5.48
CA LEU A 195 0.90 -1.94 -5.93
C LEU A 195 2.01 -2.71 -6.65
N ALA A 196 2.24 -3.94 -6.24
CA ALA A 196 3.16 -4.85 -6.90
C ALA A 196 2.45 -6.16 -7.26
N HIS A 197 2.63 -6.62 -8.48
CA HIS A 197 2.18 -7.92 -8.97
C HIS A 197 3.39 -8.76 -9.31
N PHE A 198 3.53 -9.89 -8.66
CA PHE A 198 4.61 -10.85 -8.88
C PHE A 198 4.06 -12.09 -9.55
N ILE A 199 4.67 -12.52 -10.64
CA ILE A 199 4.27 -13.70 -11.40
C ILE A 199 5.46 -14.64 -11.58
N VAL A 200 5.20 -15.93 -11.45
CA VAL A 200 6.13 -17.01 -11.84
C VAL A 200 5.45 -17.86 -12.89
N ILE A 201 6.08 -17.95 -14.04
CA ILE A 201 5.64 -18.82 -15.16
C ILE A 201 6.51 -20.07 -15.16
N ASP A 202 5.88 -21.22 -15.28
CA ASP A 202 6.53 -22.52 -15.43
C ASP A 202 5.74 -23.37 -16.43
N LYS A 203 6.39 -23.86 -17.46
CA LYS A 203 5.77 -24.64 -18.55
C LYS A 203 4.60 -23.92 -19.19
N ASN A 204 4.79 -22.67 -19.57
CA ASN A 204 3.80 -21.77 -20.16
C ASN A 204 2.51 -21.66 -19.32
N ARG A 205 2.62 -21.76 -17.99
CA ARG A 205 1.51 -21.61 -17.05
C ARG A 205 1.91 -20.76 -15.88
N VAL A 206 0.96 -20.03 -15.35
CA VAL A 206 1.17 -19.32 -14.07
C VAL A 206 1.32 -20.37 -12.97
N LYS A 207 2.51 -20.44 -12.38
CA LYS A 207 2.84 -21.29 -11.24
C LYS A 207 2.54 -20.62 -9.93
N ASN A 208 2.92 -19.35 -9.80
CA ASN A 208 2.65 -18.53 -8.63
C ASN A 208 2.29 -17.12 -9.06
N TYR A 209 1.33 -16.51 -8.38
CA TYR A 209 0.91 -15.15 -8.61
C TYR A 209 0.56 -14.50 -7.27
N GLN A 210 1.32 -13.49 -6.88
CA GLN A 210 1.16 -12.78 -5.63
C GLN A 210 1.00 -11.28 -5.87
N MET A 211 0.13 -10.66 -5.10
CA MET A 211 -0.12 -9.23 -5.16
C MET A 211 0.15 -8.61 -3.79
N VAL A 212 1.01 -7.60 -3.77
CA VAL A 212 1.21 -6.75 -2.60
C VAL A 212 0.50 -5.44 -2.87
N VAL A 213 -0.75 -5.35 -2.39
CA VAL A 213 -1.63 -4.21 -2.68
C VAL A 213 -1.49 -3.10 -1.62
N PRO A 214 -1.91 -1.86 -1.92
CA PRO A 214 -1.68 -0.72 -1.02
C PRO A 214 -2.19 -0.94 0.40
N THR A 215 -3.41 -1.43 0.55
CA THR A 215 -4.00 -1.64 1.88
C THR A 215 -3.32 -2.79 2.62
N THR A 216 -2.68 -3.73 1.92
CA THR A 216 -1.84 -4.76 2.55
C THR A 216 -0.64 -4.13 3.27
N TRP A 217 -0.02 -3.09 2.72
CA TRP A 217 1.03 -2.34 3.41
C TRP A 217 0.50 -1.63 4.65
N ASN A 218 -0.57 -0.84 4.49
CA ASN A 218 -1.06 0.06 5.52
C ASN A 218 -1.79 -0.66 6.66
N ALA A 219 -2.56 -1.71 6.36
CA ALA A 219 -3.45 -2.40 7.28
C ALA A 219 -2.99 -3.82 7.65
N SER A 220 -1.73 -4.14 7.40
CA SER A 220 -1.19 -5.44 7.79
C SER A 220 -1.24 -5.63 9.30
N PRO A 221 -1.35 -6.88 9.78
CA PRO A 221 -1.07 -7.15 11.18
C PRO A 221 0.40 -6.86 11.51
N ARG A 222 0.72 -6.77 12.79
CA ARG A 222 2.11 -6.69 13.26
C ARG A 222 2.90 -7.91 12.78
N ASP A 223 4.21 -7.75 12.66
CA ASP A 223 5.09 -8.87 12.32
C ASP A 223 5.47 -9.70 13.55
N GLU A 224 6.32 -10.72 13.35
CA GLU A 224 6.78 -11.62 14.39
C GLU A 224 7.62 -10.93 15.49
N ASN A 225 8.11 -9.71 15.22
CA ASN A 225 8.84 -8.89 16.19
C ASN A 225 7.93 -7.90 16.92
N GLY A 226 6.63 -7.94 16.65
CA GLY A 226 5.64 -7.04 17.22
C GLY A 226 5.62 -5.65 16.60
N VAL A 227 6.29 -5.44 15.45
CA VAL A 227 6.32 -4.14 14.77
C VAL A 227 5.01 -3.89 14.05
N LEU A 228 4.32 -2.84 14.45
CA LEU A 228 2.99 -2.47 14.00
C LEU A 228 2.99 -1.94 12.56
N SER A 229 1.86 -2.11 11.86
CA SER A 229 1.60 -1.41 10.60
C SER A 229 1.22 0.06 10.82
N ALA A 230 1.08 0.78 9.72
CA ALA A 230 0.66 2.18 9.77
C ALA A 230 -0.71 2.37 10.44
N TYR A 231 -1.68 1.46 10.18
CA TYR A 231 -3.00 1.51 10.80
C TYR A 231 -2.95 1.21 12.28
N GLU A 232 -2.31 0.11 12.67
CA GLU A 232 -2.21 -0.28 14.06
C GLU A 232 -1.52 0.79 14.89
N SER A 233 -0.42 1.35 14.36
CA SER A 233 0.28 2.46 15.00
C SER A 233 -0.59 3.72 15.14
N ALA A 234 -1.38 4.06 14.12
CA ALA A 234 -2.27 5.21 14.15
C ALA A 234 -3.43 5.06 15.13
N LEU A 235 -3.82 3.82 15.45
CA LEU A 235 -4.91 3.53 16.38
C LEU A 235 -4.52 3.66 17.84
N ILE A 236 -3.24 3.48 18.18
CA ILE A 236 -2.78 3.56 19.57
C ILE A 236 -3.11 4.92 20.17
N GLY A 237 -3.82 4.93 21.31
CA GLY A 237 -4.25 6.15 22.00
C GLY A 237 -5.33 6.95 21.28
N THR A 238 -5.96 6.38 20.25
CA THR A 238 -7.02 7.03 19.48
C THR A 238 -8.38 6.64 20.06
N PRO A 239 -9.29 7.60 20.30
CA PRO A 239 -10.68 7.30 20.67
C PRO A 239 -11.37 6.45 19.60
N ILE A 240 -12.23 5.51 20.00
CA ILE A 240 -12.91 4.54 19.11
C ILE A 240 -13.66 5.23 17.94
N TYR A 241 -14.13 6.44 18.12
CA TYR A 241 -14.89 7.19 17.12
C TYR A 241 -14.06 8.17 16.28
N ASP A 242 -12.73 8.08 16.36
CA ASP A 242 -11.83 8.98 15.61
C ASP A 242 -11.71 8.48 14.15
N PRO A 243 -11.89 9.37 13.14
CA PRO A 243 -11.83 9.00 11.73
C PRO A 243 -10.39 8.77 11.19
N LYS A 244 -9.37 8.59 12.03
CA LYS A 244 -7.97 8.44 11.61
C LYS A 244 -7.78 7.37 10.55
N ILE A 245 -8.40 6.20 10.70
CA ILE A 245 -8.30 5.11 9.73
C ILE A 245 -8.82 5.53 8.35
N HIS A 246 -9.89 6.32 8.31
CA HIS A 246 -10.46 6.79 7.05
C HIS A 246 -9.49 7.66 6.25
N SER A 247 -8.55 8.33 6.92
CA SER A 247 -7.53 9.14 6.23
C SER A 247 -6.59 8.32 5.34
N PHE A 248 -6.45 7.02 5.59
CA PHE A 248 -5.69 6.08 4.76
C PHE A 248 -6.50 5.52 3.58
N ASP A 249 -7.81 5.82 3.50
CA ASP A 249 -8.71 5.28 2.46
C ASP A 249 -8.69 3.76 2.38
N PRO A 250 -9.15 3.03 3.43
CA PRO A 250 -9.05 1.58 3.47
C PRO A 250 -9.90 0.90 2.39
N CYS A 251 -9.33 -0.05 1.68
CA CYS A 251 -10.03 -0.88 0.71
C CYS A 251 -10.50 -2.19 1.36
N LEU A 252 -11.27 -2.08 2.44
CA LEU A 252 -11.69 -3.19 3.30
C LEU A 252 -13.19 -3.11 3.61
N ALA A 253 -14.00 -2.66 2.66
CA ALA A 253 -15.40 -2.25 2.85
C ALA A 253 -16.29 -3.20 3.68
N CYS A 254 -16.00 -4.48 3.75
CA CYS A 254 -16.80 -5.47 4.50
C CYS A 254 -15.99 -6.15 5.61
N ALA A 255 -14.79 -5.69 5.92
CA ALA A 255 -13.84 -6.45 6.74
C ALA A 255 -13.57 -5.83 8.12
N VAL A 256 -14.08 -4.63 8.41
CA VAL A 256 -13.84 -3.96 9.70
C VAL A 256 -15.08 -4.03 10.56
N HIS A 257 -15.02 -4.80 11.63
CA HIS A 257 -16.07 -4.94 12.63
C HIS A 257 -15.47 -4.63 14.00
N LEU A 258 -16.12 -3.75 14.76
CA LEU A 258 -15.71 -3.41 16.12
C LEU A 258 -16.59 -4.16 17.13
N TYR A 259 -15.94 -4.80 18.08
CA TYR A 259 -16.57 -5.47 19.20
C TYR A 259 -16.04 -4.90 20.51
N ASP A 260 -16.88 -4.80 21.55
CA ASP A 260 -16.44 -4.43 22.89
C ASP A 260 -15.73 -5.60 23.60
N GLU A 261 -15.28 -5.36 24.84
CA GLU A 261 -14.56 -6.36 25.64
C GLU A 261 -15.41 -7.59 25.96
N GLU A 262 -16.73 -7.49 25.95
CA GLU A 262 -17.65 -8.60 26.15
C GLU A 262 -17.95 -9.35 24.82
N GLY A 263 -17.37 -8.92 23.70
CA GLY A 263 -17.58 -9.51 22.38
C GLY A 263 -18.91 -9.09 21.74
N LYS A 264 -19.53 -7.99 22.21
CA LYS A 264 -20.74 -7.43 21.63
C LYS A 264 -20.36 -6.54 20.45
N TYR A 265 -21.08 -6.67 19.35
CA TYR A 265 -20.92 -5.82 18.18
C TYR A 265 -21.22 -4.34 18.52
N VAL A 266 -20.25 -3.49 18.29
CA VAL A 266 -20.32 -2.06 18.58
C VAL A 266 -20.62 -1.26 17.32
N HIS A 267 -19.90 -1.51 16.23
CA HIS A 267 -20.04 -0.74 15.00
C HIS A 267 -19.42 -1.48 13.79
N GLN A 268 -20.04 -1.30 12.63
CA GLN A 268 -19.46 -1.65 11.35
C GLN A 268 -18.95 -0.36 10.70
N VAL A 269 -17.71 -0.38 10.27
CA VAL A 269 -17.16 0.71 9.48
C VAL A 269 -17.52 0.43 8.03
N ASP A 270 -18.54 1.11 7.54
CA ASP A 270 -18.87 1.13 6.11
C ASP A 270 -17.93 2.13 5.44
N THR A 271 -16.99 1.62 4.66
CA THR A 271 -16.10 2.45 3.85
C THR A 271 -16.74 2.66 2.49
N PHE A 272 -17.38 3.79 2.28
CA PHE A 272 -17.85 4.25 0.98
C PHE A 272 -16.80 5.08 0.27
#